data_2fd8bef6da88834b759cbdb4c98b5e4e
#
_entry.id   2fd8bef6da88834b759cbdb4c98b5e4e
#
_cell.length_a   1.000
_cell.length_b   1.000
_cell.length_c   1.000
_cell.angle_alpha   90.00
_cell.angle_beta   90.00
_cell.angle_gamma   90.00
#
_symmetry.space_group_name_H-M   'P 1'
#
loop_
_entity.id
_entity.type
_entity.pdbx_description
1 polymer ?
#
loop_
_entity_poly.entity_id
_entity_poly.type
_entity_poly.pdbx_seq_one_letter_code
_entity_poly.pdbx_strand_id
1 'polypeptide(L)'
;MKTAKFGGTSLADAARFRQVKRIVSADPELRFVVVSAPGKRSAEDKKVTDLLYDCHAAVKTGTDPETAFAPVAARFRQIVQELDLAIDLESELRQIEAALASGASEAYCVSRGEYLSGRMLAALLGWPFLDPAELHFFDADGFPQHKLAERSLTRRLRDMERAVMPGFYGGGADGRIHTLPRGGSDISGALLASASGSDA
;
A
#
# COMPACT_ATOMS: atom_id res chain seq x y z
N MET A 1 18.39 9.83 10.88
CA MET A 1 17.02 9.28 10.69
C MET A 1 16.95 8.57 9.35
N LYS A 2 16.23 7.43 9.25
CA LYS A 2 16.21 6.58 8.04
C LYS A 2 14.79 6.30 7.57
N THR A 3 14.65 6.15 6.26
CA THR A 3 13.45 5.65 5.58
C THR A 3 13.79 4.32 4.91
N ALA A 4 12.95 3.30 5.05
CA ALA A 4 13.13 2.02 4.37
C ALA A 4 11.95 1.70 3.46
N LYS A 5 12.24 1.03 2.33
CA LYS A 5 11.20 0.49 1.45
C LYS A 5 11.29 -1.04 1.40
N PHE A 6 10.15 -1.70 1.63
CA PHE A 6 10.03 -3.16 1.53
C PHE A 6 9.23 -3.55 0.30
N GLY A 7 9.86 -4.32 -0.58
CA GLY A 7 9.24 -4.83 -1.81
C GLY A 7 8.30 -6.01 -1.54
N GLY A 8 7.53 -6.40 -2.56
CA GLY A 8 6.51 -7.46 -2.44
C GLY A 8 7.05 -8.79 -1.94
N THR A 9 8.26 -9.19 -2.32
CA THR A 9 8.89 -10.43 -1.82
C THR A 9 9.09 -10.40 -0.30
N SER A 10 9.38 -9.21 0.26
CA SER A 10 9.53 -9.02 1.71
C SER A 10 8.21 -8.97 2.46
N LEU A 11 7.09 -9.03 1.76
CA LEU A 11 5.72 -8.93 2.28
C LEU A 11 4.82 -10.07 1.77
N ALA A 12 5.41 -11.14 1.22
CA ALA A 12 4.68 -12.20 0.54
C ALA A 12 3.75 -13.00 1.48
N ASP A 13 4.12 -13.12 2.75
CA ASP A 13 3.44 -13.91 3.77
C ASP A 13 3.71 -13.38 5.19
N ALA A 14 3.05 -13.97 6.19
CA ALA A 14 3.18 -13.58 7.59
C ALA A 14 4.63 -13.72 8.14
N ALA A 15 5.38 -14.73 7.69
CA ALA A 15 6.77 -14.93 8.12
C ALA A 15 7.64 -13.75 7.66
N ARG A 16 7.41 -13.27 6.44
CA ARG A 16 8.07 -12.10 5.86
C ARG A 16 7.69 -10.81 6.59
N PHE A 17 6.41 -10.61 6.92
CA PHE A 17 5.98 -9.48 7.75
C PHE A 17 6.68 -9.48 9.13
N ARG A 18 6.80 -10.65 9.80
CA ARG A 18 7.56 -10.76 11.06
C ARG A 18 9.04 -10.41 10.87
N GLN A 19 9.63 -10.79 9.73
CA GLN A 19 11.02 -10.43 9.41
C GLN A 19 11.16 -8.91 9.22
N VAL A 20 10.24 -8.26 8.48
CA VAL A 20 10.22 -6.79 8.35
C VAL A 20 10.10 -6.13 9.72
N LYS A 21 9.18 -6.59 10.58
CA LYS A 21 9.06 -6.08 11.97
C LYS A 21 10.39 -6.17 12.71
N ARG A 22 11.09 -7.30 12.64
CA ARG A 22 12.40 -7.48 13.31
C ARG A 22 13.42 -6.47 12.79
N ILE A 23 13.52 -6.28 11.47
CA ILE A 23 14.45 -5.32 10.84
C ILE A 23 14.14 -3.89 11.32
N VAL A 24 12.86 -3.49 11.25
CA VAL A 24 12.43 -2.15 11.66
C VAL A 24 12.66 -1.90 13.15
N SER A 25 12.38 -2.91 13.99
CA SER A 25 12.55 -2.78 15.45
C SER A 25 14.02 -2.81 15.90
N ALA A 26 14.93 -3.34 15.07
CA ALA A 26 16.35 -3.41 15.38
C ALA A 26 17.10 -2.09 15.10
N ASP A 27 16.53 -1.20 14.28
CA ASP A 27 17.13 0.08 13.95
C ASP A 27 16.26 1.25 14.46
N PRO A 28 16.62 1.87 15.59
CA PRO A 28 15.85 2.97 16.18
C PRO A 28 15.87 4.25 15.31
N GLU A 29 16.81 4.37 14.37
CA GLU A 29 16.85 5.49 13.43
C GLU A 29 15.85 5.32 12.28
N LEU A 30 15.35 4.11 12.03
CA LEU A 30 14.35 3.86 11.02
C LEU A 30 12.99 4.35 11.53
N ARG A 31 12.49 5.41 10.90
CA ARG A 31 11.29 6.13 11.32
C ARG A 31 10.16 6.00 10.32
N PHE A 32 10.48 5.87 9.03
CA PHE A 32 9.49 5.82 7.97
C PHE A 32 9.67 4.57 7.12
N VAL A 33 8.55 3.94 6.78
CA VAL A 33 8.53 2.69 6.02
C VAL A 33 7.56 2.81 4.86
N VAL A 34 8.03 2.46 3.65
CA VAL A 34 7.17 2.29 2.47
C VAL A 34 7.02 0.81 2.15
N VAL A 35 5.81 0.39 1.82
CA VAL A 35 5.48 -0.99 1.50
C VAL A 35 4.88 -1.16 0.11
N SER A 36 5.18 -2.30 -0.51
CA SER A 36 4.50 -2.79 -1.72
C SER A 36 3.37 -3.76 -1.38
N ALA A 37 2.56 -4.12 -2.37
CA ALA A 37 1.65 -5.25 -2.28
C ALA A 37 2.42 -6.58 -2.06
N PRO A 38 1.79 -7.61 -1.46
CA PRO A 38 2.43 -8.91 -1.27
C PRO A 38 2.84 -9.56 -2.59
N GLY A 39 4.09 -10.01 -2.66
CA GLY A 39 4.65 -10.73 -3.79
C GLY A 39 4.23 -12.19 -3.84
N LYS A 40 4.94 -12.97 -4.65
CA LYS A 40 4.78 -14.42 -4.75
C LYS A 40 5.34 -15.12 -3.51
N ARG A 41 4.64 -16.16 -3.03
CA ARG A 41 5.09 -17.09 -1.98
C ARG A 41 5.92 -18.25 -2.55
N SER A 42 5.60 -18.67 -3.81
CA SER A 42 6.31 -19.70 -4.58
C SER A 42 6.42 -19.30 -6.05
N ALA A 43 7.07 -20.13 -6.87
CA ALA A 43 7.20 -19.90 -8.32
C ALA A 43 5.83 -19.92 -9.02
N GLU A 44 4.91 -20.77 -8.57
CA GLU A 44 3.58 -20.97 -9.14
C GLU A 44 2.56 -19.93 -8.66
N ASP A 45 2.91 -19.16 -7.63
CA ASP A 45 2.00 -18.17 -7.04
C ASP A 45 1.88 -16.90 -7.89
N LYS A 46 0.77 -16.17 -7.76
CA LYS A 46 0.58 -14.85 -8.36
C LYS A 46 0.88 -13.76 -7.34
N LYS A 47 1.41 -12.64 -7.80
CA LYS A 47 1.50 -11.42 -6.99
C LYS A 47 0.10 -10.87 -6.72
N VAL A 48 -0.08 -10.25 -5.57
CA VAL A 48 -1.37 -9.60 -5.25
C VAL A 48 -1.72 -8.51 -6.27
N THR A 49 -0.74 -7.76 -6.77
CA THR A 49 -0.99 -6.76 -7.83
C THR A 49 -1.53 -7.40 -9.11
N ASP A 50 -1.00 -8.56 -9.53
CA ASP A 50 -1.50 -9.27 -10.70
C ASP A 50 -2.94 -9.78 -10.47
N LEU A 51 -3.25 -10.29 -9.25
CA LEU A 51 -4.60 -10.69 -8.88
C LEU A 51 -5.58 -9.51 -8.88
N LEU A 52 -5.15 -8.31 -8.53
CA LEU A 52 -5.99 -7.11 -8.54
C LEU A 52 -6.26 -6.61 -9.96
N TYR A 53 -5.30 -6.70 -10.88
CA TYR A 53 -5.56 -6.45 -12.30
C TYR A 53 -6.57 -7.46 -12.88
N ASP A 54 -6.39 -8.76 -12.59
CA ASP A 54 -7.33 -9.81 -13.01
C ASP A 54 -8.73 -9.54 -12.42
N CYS A 55 -8.82 -9.15 -11.15
CA CYS A 55 -10.06 -8.79 -10.47
C CYS A 55 -10.77 -7.63 -11.18
N HIS A 56 -10.08 -6.52 -11.42
CA HIS A 56 -10.67 -5.36 -12.10
C HIS A 56 -11.18 -5.72 -13.50
N ALA A 57 -10.39 -6.48 -14.28
CA ALA A 57 -10.79 -6.94 -15.61
C ALA A 57 -12.02 -7.85 -15.56
N ALA A 58 -12.09 -8.78 -14.57
CA ALA A 58 -13.22 -9.69 -14.40
C ALA A 58 -14.50 -8.93 -14.03
N VAL A 59 -14.44 -7.99 -13.09
CA VAL A 59 -15.58 -7.14 -12.71
C VAL A 59 -16.07 -6.32 -13.91
N LYS A 60 -15.15 -5.75 -14.68
CA LYS A 60 -15.48 -4.97 -15.88
C LYS A 60 -16.19 -5.79 -16.96
N THR A 61 -15.98 -7.11 -16.98
CA THR A 61 -16.66 -8.05 -17.89
C THR A 61 -17.90 -8.72 -17.28
N GLY A 62 -18.33 -8.31 -16.10
CA GLY A 62 -19.59 -8.74 -15.48
C GLY A 62 -19.46 -9.82 -14.41
N THR A 63 -18.23 -10.18 -14.00
CA THR A 63 -18.05 -11.06 -12.84
C THR A 63 -18.44 -10.30 -11.57
N ASP A 64 -19.12 -11.00 -10.67
CA ASP A 64 -19.47 -10.47 -9.36
C ASP A 64 -18.22 -10.03 -8.59
N PRO A 65 -18.19 -8.80 -8.00
CA PRO A 65 -17.03 -8.24 -7.32
C PRO A 65 -16.49 -9.10 -6.18
N GLU A 66 -17.37 -9.70 -5.35
CA GLU A 66 -16.95 -10.57 -4.26
C GLU A 66 -16.20 -11.80 -4.81
N THR A 67 -16.76 -12.43 -5.84
CA THR A 67 -16.13 -13.58 -6.52
C THR A 67 -14.78 -13.20 -7.14
N ALA A 68 -14.71 -12.07 -7.83
CA ALA A 68 -13.47 -11.62 -8.48
C ALA A 68 -12.38 -11.24 -7.46
N PHE A 69 -12.75 -10.65 -6.33
CA PHE A 69 -11.85 -10.20 -5.27
C PHE A 69 -11.45 -11.31 -4.29
N ALA A 70 -12.20 -12.43 -4.23
CA ALA A 70 -11.98 -13.52 -3.28
C ALA A 70 -10.51 -14.01 -3.17
N PRO A 71 -9.72 -14.18 -4.27
CA PRO A 71 -8.34 -14.60 -4.16
C PRO A 71 -7.44 -13.60 -3.43
N VAL A 72 -7.70 -12.31 -3.59
CA VAL A 72 -6.98 -11.23 -2.89
C VAL A 72 -7.38 -11.23 -1.41
N ALA A 73 -8.68 -11.26 -1.12
CA ALA A 73 -9.21 -11.31 0.24
C ALA A 73 -8.66 -12.51 1.03
N ALA A 74 -8.64 -13.70 0.41
CA ALA A 74 -8.08 -14.91 1.03
C ALA A 74 -6.61 -14.75 1.42
N ARG A 75 -5.79 -14.10 0.56
CA ARG A 75 -4.38 -13.83 0.85
C ARG A 75 -4.22 -12.95 2.10
N PHE A 76 -4.98 -11.86 2.20
CA PHE A 76 -4.89 -10.95 3.33
C PHE A 76 -5.46 -11.55 4.60
N ARG A 77 -6.58 -12.30 4.53
CA ARG A 77 -7.13 -13.05 5.68
C ARG A 77 -6.10 -14.02 6.25
N GLN A 78 -5.43 -14.79 5.41
CA GLN A 78 -4.37 -15.71 5.83
C GLN A 78 -3.25 -14.97 6.58
N ILE A 79 -2.73 -13.86 6.03
CA ILE A 79 -1.65 -13.08 6.65
C ILE A 79 -2.10 -12.52 8.02
N VAL A 80 -3.29 -11.93 8.10
CA VAL A 80 -3.84 -11.35 9.35
C VAL A 80 -4.03 -12.43 10.41
N GLN A 81 -4.60 -13.58 10.03
CA GLN A 81 -4.79 -14.71 10.93
C GLN A 81 -3.45 -15.25 11.46
N GLU A 82 -2.47 -15.49 10.58
CA GLU A 82 -1.17 -16.01 10.98
C GLU A 82 -0.36 -15.01 11.82
N LEU A 83 -0.57 -13.69 11.65
CA LEU A 83 0.07 -12.64 12.44
C LEU A 83 -0.66 -12.35 13.76
N ASP A 84 -1.87 -12.88 13.95
CA ASP A 84 -2.76 -12.55 15.07
C ASP A 84 -2.97 -11.05 15.22
N LEU A 85 -3.30 -10.38 14.10
CA LEU A 85 -3.47 -8.93 14.09
C LEU A 85 -4.88 -8.51 14.51
N ALA A 86 -4.96 -7.63 15.50
CA ALA A 86 -6.22 -7.01 15.94
C ALA A 86 -6.60 -5.83 15.02
N ILE A 87 -7.00 -6.13 13.77
CA ILE A 87 -7.52 -5.14 12.81
C ILE A 87 -8.87 -5.59 12.28
N ASP A 88 -9.75 -4.65 11.94
CA ASP A 88 -11.02 -4.95 11.27
C ASP A 88 -10.81 -5.09 9.75
N LEU A 89 -10.11 -6.18 9.37
CA LEU A 89 -9.85 -6.49 7.97
C LEU A 89 -11.14 -6.67 7.17
N GLU A 90 -12.17 -7.30 7.76
CA GLU A 90 -13.40 -7.59 7.05
C GLU A 90 -14.17 -6.32 6.65
N SER A 91 -14.11 -5.26 7.45
CA SER A 91 -14.66 -3.95 7.08
C SER A 91 -13.92 -3.35 5.88
N GLU A 92 -12.58 -3.43 5.88
CA GLU A 92 -11.76 -2.94 4.76
C GLU A 92 -12.06 -3.73 3.46
N LEU A 93 -12.17 -5.06 3.53
CA LEU A 93 -12.48 -5.89 2.38
C LEU A 93 -13.87 -5.57 1.80
N ARG A 94 -14.90 -5.46 2.66
CA ARG A 94 -16.26 -5.07 2.21
C ARG A 94 -16.30 -3.69 1.56
N GLN A 95 -15.53 -2.71 2.06
CA GLN A 95 -15.44 -1.39 1.45
C GLN A 95 -14.83 -1.45 0.05
N ILE A 96 -13.79 -2.29 -0.15
CA ILE A 96 -13.17 -2.49 -1.46
C ILE A 96 -14.16 -3.16 -2.41
N GLU A 97 -14.85 -4.22 -1.99
CA GLU A 97 -15.87 -4.92 -2.77
C GLU A 97 -17.02 -3.98 -3.19
N ALA A 98 -17.52 -3.16 -2.26
CA ALA A 98 -18.55 -2.17 -2.54
C ALA A 98 -18.07 -1.09 -3.54
N ALA A 99 -16.83 -0.65 -3.44
CA ALA A 99 -16.26 0.28 -4.40
C ALA A 99 -16.14 -0.34 -5.80
N LEU A 100 -15.71 -1.60 -5.89
CA LEU A 100 -15.64 -2.35 -7.16
C LEU A 100 -17.04 -2.51 -7.78
N ALA A 101 -18.05 -2.85 -6.97
CA ALA A 101 -19.45 -2.93 -7.41
C ALA A 101 -19.98 -1.58 -7.94
N SER A 102 -19.48 -0.48 -7.40
CA SER A 102 -19.81 0.89 -7.81
C SER A 102 -18.98 1.39 -9.01
N GLY A 103 -18.17 0.54 -9.64
CA GLY A 103 -17.38 0.90 -10.82
C GLY A 103 -16.08 1.65 -10.49
N ALA A 104 -15.43 1.34 -9.39
CA ALA A 104 -14.14 1.92 -9.03
C ALA A 104 -13.11 1.77 -10.16
N SER A 105 -12.22 2.76 -10.29
CA SER A 105 -11.18 2.78 -11.32
C SER A 105 -10.17 1.64 -11.13
N GLU A 106 -9.45 1.30 -12.22
CA GLU A 106 -8.34 0.36 -12.16
C GLU A 106 -7.27 0.81 -11.14
N ALA A 107 -6.92 2.10 -11.15
CA ALA A 107 -5.96 2.66 -10.20
C ALA A 107 -6.40 2.46 -8.74
N TYR A 108 -7.68 2.66 -8.43
CA TYR A 108 -8.22 2.32 -7.11
C TYR A 108 -8.04 0.83 -6.82
N CYS A 109 -8.49 -0.05 -7.71
CA CYS A 109 -8.44 -1.50 -7.48
C CYS A 109 -7.01 -1.97 -7.22
N VAL A 110 -6.07 -1.66 -8.11
CA VAL A 110 -4.69 -2.16 -8.01
C VAL A 110 -3.92 -1.57 -6.83
N SER A 111 -4.27 -0.37 -6.38
CA SER A 111 -3.66 0.25 -5.19
C SER A 111 -4.01 -0.44 -3.88
N ARG A 112 -5.09 -1.23 -3.83
CA ARG A 112 -5.56 -1.88 -2.59
C ARG A 112 -4.59 -2.91 -2.05
N GLY A 113 -3.71 -3.45 -2.88
CA GLY A 113 -2.64 -4.35 -2.44
C GLY A 113 -1.65 -3.66 -1.50
N GLU A 114 -1.14 -2.52 -1.89
CA GLU A 114 -0.25 -1.69 -1.08
C GLU A 114 -0.98 -1.09 0.13
N TYR A 115 -2.22 -0.63 -0.06
CA TYR A 115 -3.06 -0.12 1.02
C TYR A 115 -3.21 -1.13 2.15
N LEU A 116 -3.67 -2.35 1.86
CA LEU A 116 -3.86 -3.40 2.86
C LEU A 116 -2.53 -3.83 3.50
N SER A 117 -1.44 -3.93 2.71
CA SER A 117 -0.10 -4.19 3.27
C SER A 117 0.33 -3.12 4.26
N GLY A 118 0.08 -1.84 3.93
CA GLY A 118 0.39 -0.71 4.80
C GLY A 118 -0.41 -0.74 6.10
N ARG A 119 -1.71 -1.02 6.02
CA ARG A 119 -2.60 -1.17 7.19
C ARG A 119 -2.10 -2.27 8.13
N MET A 120 -1.77 -3.45 7.56
CA MET A 120 -1.26 -4.57 8.35
C MET A 120 0.09 -4.29 8.97
N LEU A 121 1.04 -3.71 8.22
CA LEU A 121 2.36 -3.42 8.79
C LEU A 121 2.29 -2.31 9.84
N ALA A 122 1.46 -1.29 9.65
CA ALA A 122 1.23 -0.25 10.64
C ALA A 122 0.69 -0.84 11.94
N ALA A 123 -0.30 -1.71 11.88
CA ALA A 123 -0.84 -2.42 13.03
C ALA A 123 0.21 -3.32 13.71
N LEU A 124 0.98 -4.09 12.92
CA LEU A 124 2.03 -4.98 13.41
C LEU A 124 3.15 -4.24 14.15
N LEU A 125 3.48 -3.02 13.72
CA LEU A 125 4.49 -2.16 14.32
C LEU A 125 3.93 -1.28 15.46
N GLY A 126 2.60 -1.09 15.53
CA GLY A 126 1.97 -0.10 16.38
C GLY A 126 2.29 1.34 15.93
N TRP A 127 2.48 1.57 14.63
CA TRP A 127 2.83 2.86 14.04
C TRP A 127 1.64 3.50 13.33
N PRO A 128 1.63 4.85 13.22
CA PRO A 128 0.65 5.53 12.38
C PRO A 128 0.67 5.04 10.93
N PHE A 129 -0.52 4.90 10.36
CA PHE A 129 -0.72 4.66 8.93
C PHE A 129 -0.88 6.01 8.22
N LEU A 130 -0.14 6.21 7.13
CA LEU A 130 -0.20 7.40 6.29
C LEU A 130 -0.72 7.00 4.90
N ASP A 131 -1.99 7.32 4.60
CA ASP A 131 -2.55 7.03 3.28
C ASP A 131 -2.11 8.09 2.25
N PRO A 132 -1.35 7.72 1.19
CA PRO A 132 -0.98 8.66 0.15
C PRO A 132 -2.17 9.11 -0.72
N ALA A 133 -3.34 8.45 -0.63
CA ALA A 133 -4.58 8.92 -1.27
C ALA A 133 -5.06 10.28 -0.71
N GLU A 134 -4.71 10.61 0.54
CA GLU A 134 -5.00 11.90 1.18
C GLU A 134 -4.01 13.01 0.79
N LEU A 135 -3.01 12.69 -0.02
CA LEU A 135 -1.91 13.58 -0.40
C LEU A 135 -1.95 13.90 -1.89
N HIS A 136 -1.46 15.08 -2.26
CA HIS A 136 -1.43 15.51 -3.66
C HIS A 136 -0.18 15.02 -4.37
N PHE A 137 -0.24 13.85 -4.98
CA PHE A 137 0.84 13.24 -5.76
C PHE A 137 0.71 13.49 -7.27
N PHE A 138 -0.52 13.79 -7.72
CA PHE A 138 -0.85 13.94 -9.13
C PHE A 138 -1.61 15.25 -9.37
N ASP A 139 -1.48 15.80 -10.60
CA ASP A 139 -2.33 16.89 -11.04
C ASP A 139 -3.75 16.41 -11.44
N ALA A 140 -4.56 17.32 -11.94
CA ALA A 140 -5.93 17.02 -12.35
C ALA A 140 -6.04 16.07 -13.57
N ASP A 141 -4.96 15.99 -14.36
CA ASP A 141 -4.87 15.10 -15.53
C ASP A 141 -4.24 13.74 -15.18
N GLY A 142 -3.87 13.53 -13.91
CA GLY A 142 -3.27 12.28 -13.41
C GLY A 142 -1.78 12.16 -13.71
N PHE A 143 -1.08 13.25 -14.00
CA PHE A 143 0.39 13.22 -14.16
C PHE A 143 1.10 13.38 -12.80
N PRO A 144 2.13 12.56 -12.51
CA PRO A 144 2.88 12.65 -11.26
C PRO A 144 3.55 14.01 -11.09
N GLN A 145 3.37 14.62 -9.92
CA GLN A 145 3.91 15.91 -9.55
C GLN A 145 4.88 15.77 -8.36
N HIS A 146 6.13 15.36 -8.59
CA HIS A 146 7.11 15.04 -7.54
C HIS A 146 7.30 16.16 -6.51
N LYS A 147 7.42 17.42 -6.95
CA LYS A 147 7.56 18.57 -6.04
C LYS A 147 6.32 18.83 -5.20
N LEU A 148 5.14 18.58 -5.76
CA LEU A 148 3.87 18.73 -5.05
C LEU A 148 3.72 17.61 -4.01
N ALA A 149 4.02 16.37 -4.41
CA ALA A 149 4.03 15.21 -3.53
C ALA A 149 4.98 15.41 -2.33
N GLU A 150 6.22 15.83 -2.58
CA GLU A 150 7.21 16.12 -1.56
C GLU A 150 6.73 17.20 -0.57
N ARG A 151 6.20 18.31 -1.07
CA ARG A 151 5.62 19.38 -0.21
C ARG A 151 4.44 18.89 0.62
N SER A 152 3.57 18.06 0.02
CA SER A 152 2.41 17.49 0.70
C SER A 152 2.86 16.54 1.82
N LEU A 153 3.82 15.67 1.53
CA LEU A 153 4.46 14.79 2.51
C LEU A 153 5.15 15.58 3.62
N THR A 154 6.03 16.55 3.28
CA THR A 154 6.74 17.35 4.28
C THR A 154 5.77 18.03 5.26
N ARG A 155 4.65 18.55 4.76
CA ARG A 155 3.63 19.14 5.63
C ARG A 155 2.99 18.09 6.55
N ARG A 156 2.66 16.92 6.01
CA ARG A 156 1.98 15.85 6.75
C ARG A 156 2.88 15.21 7.81
N LEU A 157 4.19 15.15 7.56
CA LEU A 157 5.18 14.53 8.44
C LEU A 157 5.63 15.43 9.61
N ARG A 158 5.31 16.72 9.62
CA ARG A 158 5.79 17.66 10.65
C ARG A 158 5.52 17.19 12.09
N ASP A 159 4.38 16.58 12.30
CA ASP A 159 3.93 16.14 13.63
C ASP A 159 3.99 14.61 13.78
N MET A 160 4.74 13.93 12.90
CA MET A 160 4.86 12.48 12.90
C MET A 160 6.31 12.05 13.18
N GLU A 161 6.51 11.31 14.25
CA GLU A 161 7.83 10.74 14.55
C GLU A 161 8.16 9.51 13.70
N ARG A 162 7.13 8.78 13.30
CA ARG A 162 7.22 7.55 12.49
C ARG A 162 5.93 7.27 11.75
N ALA A 163 6.00 6.59 10.62
CA ALA A 163 4.80 6.15 9.89
C ALA A 163 5.10 4.99 8.94
N VAL A 164 4.03 4.25 8.61
CA VAL A 164 3.99 3.32 7.49
C VAL A 164 3.13 3.91 6.39
N MET A 165 3.67 4.02 5.18
CA MET A 165 3.00 4.53 3.99
C MET A 165 2.95 3.45 2.90
N PRO A 166 1.79 3.17 2.31
CA PRO A 166 1.74 2.39 1.07
C PRO A 166 2.49 3.11 -0.05
N GLY A 167 3.21 2.35 -0.87
CA GLY A 167 3.82 2.88 -2.08
C GLY A 167 2.89 2.80 -3.29
N PHE A 168 3.41 3.17 -4.49
CA PHE A 168 2.81 2.96 -5.80
C PHE A 168 1.65 3.91 -6.17
N TYR A 169 0.89 4.47 -5.26
CA TYR A 169 -0.27 5.33 -5.54
C TYR A 169 -0.26 6.62 -4.73
N GLY A 170 -1.15 7.52 -5.08
CA GLY A 170 -1.43 8.76 -4.34
C GLY A 170 -2.70 9.44 -4.82
N GLY A 171 -3.11 10.49 -4.13
CA GLY A 171 -4.25 11.31 -4.51
C GLY A 171 -3.90 12.29 -5.62
N GLY A 172 -4.86 12.52 -6.50
CA GLY A 172 -4.83 13.56 -7.52
C GLY A 172 -5.60 14.80 -7.12
N ALA A 173 -5.34 15.91 -7.82
CA ALA A 173 -6.08 17.15 -7.66
C ALA A 173 -7.56 17.01 -8.10
N ASP A 174 -7.88 15.97 -8.87
CA ASP A 174 -9.23 15.58 -9.27
C ASP A 174 -10.01 14.80 -8.18
N GLY A 175 -9.39 14.58 -7.02
CA GLY A 175 -9.95 13.79 -5.90
C GLY A 175 -9.93 12.29 -6.13
N ARG A 176 -9.24 11.80 -7.15
CA ARG A 176 -9.12 10.37 -7.47
C ARG A 176 -7.78 9.80 -7.04
N ILE A 177 -7.73 8.48 -6.91
CA ILE A 177 -6.49 7.75 -6.77
C ILE A 177 -5.88 7.51 -8.15
N HIS A 178 -4.59 7.81 -8.26
CA HIS A 178 -3.76 7.50 -9.42
C HIS A 178 -2.58 6.64 -9.00
N THR A 179 -2.01 5.88 -9.94
CA THR A 179 -0.86 5.01 -9.72
C THR A 179 0.39 5.55 -10.39
N LEU A 180 1.52 5.40 -9.71
CA LEU A 180 2.83 5.66 -10.29
C LEU A 180 3.19 4.58 -11.31
N PRO A 181 4.07 4.86 -12.27
CA PRO A 181 4.52 3.86 -13.24
C PRO A 181 5.28 2.72 -12.57
N ARG A 182 5.77 1.76 -13.37
CA ARG A 182 6.57 0.63 -12.87
C ARG A 182 7.71 1.10 -11.97
N GLY A 183 7.87 0.44 -10.82
CA GLY A 183 8.80 0.90 -9.77
C GLY A 183 8.20 1.96 -8.83
N GLY A 184 6.89 2.21 -8.93
CA GLY A 184 6.19 3.28 -8.19
C GLY A 184 6.40 3.24 -6.68
N SER A 185 6.52 2.05 -6.07
CA SER A 185 6.82 1.97 -4.63
C SER A 185 8.24 2.45 -4.29
N ASP A 186 9.20 2.33 -5.21
CA ASP A 186 10.56 2.88 -5.01
C ASP A 186 10.54 4.40 -5.14
N ILE A 187 9.75 4.93 -6.09
CA ILE A 187 9.50 6.37 -6.24
C ILE A 187 8.85 6.91 -4.95
N SER A 188 7.83 6.23 -4.43
CA SER A 188 7.19 6.61 -3.15
C SER A 188 8.19 6.61 -1.99
N GLY A 189 9.11 5.62 -1.95
CA GLY A 189 10.18 5.55 -0.96
C GLY A 189 11.12 6.74 -1.04
N ALA A 190 11.57 7.09 -2.25
CA ALA A 190 12.44 8.24 -2.47
C ALA A 190 11.75 9.57 -2.09
N LEU A 191 10.48 9.74 -2.45
CA LEU A 191 9.69 10.93 -2.07
C LEU A 191 9.54 11.04 -0.55
N LEU A 192 9.26 9.93 0.14
CA LEU A 192 9.13 9.91 1.60
C LEU A 192 10.47 10.21 2.27
N ALA A 193 11.56 9.64 1.77
CA ALA A 193 12.91 9.88 2.29
C ALA A 193 13.30 11.37 2.13
N SER A 194 13.08 11.96 0.95
CA SER A 194 13.32 13.37 0.69
C SER A 194 12.47 14.26 1.60
N ALA A 195 11.17 14.01 1.68
CA ALA A 195 10.23 14.82 2.46
C ALA A 195 10.49 14.75 3.99
N SER A 196 11.01 13.62 4.47
CA SER A 196 11.34 13.42 5.89
C SER A 196 12.73 13.93 6.26
N GLY A 197 13.57 14.28 5.29
CA GLY A 197 14.99 14.61 5.53
C GLY A 197 15.81 13.40 6.00
N SER A 198 15.47 12.21 5.52
CA SER A 198 16.21 10.98 5.85
C SER A 198 17.60 10.98 5.23
N ASP A 199 18.59 10.48 5.98
CA ASP A 199 19.99 10.36 5.54
C ASP A 199 20.22 9.11 4.67
N ALA A 200 19.29 8.17 4.66
CA ALA A 200 19.30 6.92 3.91
C ALA A 200 17.87 6.46 3.65
#